data_7d115fd1c5906537b1aa3cfa980ba050
#
_entry.id   7d115fd1c5906537b1aa3cfa980ba050
#
_cell.length_a   1.000
_cell.length_b   1.000
_cell.length_c   1.000
_cell.angle_alpha   90.00
_cell.angle_beta   90.00
_cell.angle_gamma   90.00
#
_symmetry.space_group_name_H-M   'P 1'
#
loop_
_entity.id
_entity.type
_entity.pdbx_description
1 polymer ?
#
loop_
_entity_poly.entity_id
_entity_poly.type
_entity_poly.pdbx_seq_one_letter_code
_entity_poly.pdbx_strand_id
1 'polypeptide(L)'
;MKMLAIATAAVLCTAAIAQQGGTRVQPQSVQQSGQPRHQMQSEGGAAAKGFVADIENLTDANSNFRRVLYTGKNLQLVLMTLKPGEEIGEEVHADSDQFFRLEEGNGEVRINGEATKIKDGDAVLVPAGARHNVINTGGEPLRLYTLYSPPQHRDETVHTTKAEAERAKEHFDGNTTEDQ
;
A
#
# COMPACT_ATOMS: atom_id res chain seq x y z
N MET A 1 56.14 10.25 9.84
CA MET A 1 56.02 11.72 9.78
C MET A 1 56.04 12.16 8.33
N LYS A 2 54.93 12.49 7.72
CA LYS A 2 54.83 13.39 6.55
C LYS A 2 53.41 13.90 6.53
N MET A 3 53.22 15.14 6.96
CA MET A 3 52.00 15.92 6.85
C MET A 3 51.81 16.33 5.38
N LEU A 4 50.60 16.17 4.86
CA LEU A 4 50.20 16.73 3.57
C LEU A 4 49.07 17.74 3.83
N ALA A 5 49.37 19.01 3.56
CA ALA A 5 48.45 20.14 3.70
C ALA A 5 47.52 20.16 2.49
N ILE A 6 46.22 20.32 2.73
CA ILE A 6 45.22 20.54 1.69
C ILE A 6 44.91 22.05 1.68
N ALA A 7 45.18 22.69 0.55
CA ALA A 7 44.88 24.10 0.31
C ALA A 7 43.41 24.23 -0.16
N THR A 8 42.67 25.07 0.54
CA THR A 8 41.32 25.53 0.15
C THR A 8 41.40 26.72 -0.79
N ALA A 9 40.89 26.58 -2.01
CA ALA A 9 40.76 27.70 -2.95
C ALA A 9 39.32 28.26 -2.85
N ALA A 10 39.19 29.49 -2.40
CA ALA A 10 37.94 30.26 -2.42
C ALA A 10 37.83 30.98 -3.77
N VAL A 11 36.76 30.69 -4.51
CA VAL A 11 36.38 31.43 -5.72
C VAL A 11 35.36 32.50 -5.34
N LEU A 12 35.77 33.76 -5.38
CA LEU A 12 34.88 34.92 -5.32
C LEU A 12 34.27 35.16 -6.71
N CYS A 13 32.95 35.05 -6.81
CA CYS A 13 32.19 35.44 -8.00
C CYS A 13 31.56 36.82 -7.73
N THR A 14 32.12 37.89 -8.33
CA THR A 14 31.58 39.26 -8.32
C THR A 14 30.45 39.35 -9.34
N ALA A 15 29.22 39.60 -8.90
CA ALA A 15 28.09 39.91 -9.79
C ALA A 15 28.03 41.40 -10.12
N ALA A 16 28.11 41.72 -11.40
CA ALA A 16 27.89 43.08 -11.93
C ALA A 16 26.38 43.32 -12.05
N ILE A 17 25.94 44.41 -11.44
CA ILE A 17 24.56 44.93 -11.55
C ILE A 17 24.47 45.81 -12.78
N ALA A 18 23.71 45.40 -13.80
CA ALA A 18 23.28 46.27 -14.90
C ALA A 18 21.87 46.76 -14.62
N GLN A 19 21.72 48.06 -14.36
CA GLN A 19 20.44 48.77 -14.34
C GLN A 19 19.98 49.00 -15.78
N GLN A 20 18.82 48.47 -16.16
CA GLN A 20 18.12 48.91 -17.36
C GLN A 20 16.69 49.38 -17.00
N GLY A 21 16.35 50.48 -17.61
CA GLY A 21 15.25 51.37 -17.32
C GLY A 21 13.85 50.75 -17.39
N GLY A 22 13.02 51.31 -16.57
CA GLY A 22 11.61 50.93 -16.42
C GLY A 22 10.77 51.33 -17.60
N THR A 23 9.93 50.39 -18.03
CA THR A 23 8.70 50.71 -18.73
C THR A 23 7.55 50.14 -17.88
N ARG A 24 6.80 51.07 -17.27
CA ARG A 24 5.65 50.74 -16.42
C ARG A 24 4.49 50.30 -17.31
N VAL A 25 4.29 49.02 -17.43
CA VAL A 25 3.09 48.44 -18.04
C VAL A 25 2.00 48.38 -16.99
N GLN A 26 0.89 49.07 -17.22
CA GLN A 26 -0.29 48.99 -16.38
C GLN A 26 -0.92 47.59 -16.50
N PRO A 27 -1.41 46.99 -15.42
CA PRO A 27 -2.15 45.76 -15.52
C PRO A 27 -3.53 46.01 -16.13
N GLN A 28 -3.77 45.41 -17.29
CA GLN A 28 -5.11 45.31 -17.86
C GLN A 28 -5.94 44.35 -16.98
N SER A 29 -7.07 44.83 -16.51
CA SER A 29 -8.09 44.06 -15.84
C SER A 29 -8.63 42.98 -16.81
N VAL A 30 -8.24 41.75 -16.60
CA VAL A 30 -8.86 40.59 -17.26
C VAL A 30 -10.22 40.38 -16.60
N GLN A 31 -11.29 40.72 -17.34
CA GLN A 31 -12.63 40.32 -16.98
C GLN A 31 -12.70 38.78 -17.04
N GLN A 32 -12.74 38.15 -15.89
CA GLN A 32 -13.08 36.72 -15.77
C GLN A 32 -14.56 36.56 -16.15
N SER A 33 -14.81 36.09 -17.37
CA SER A 33 -16.10 35.55 -17.77
C SER A 33 -16.44 34.39 -16.83
N GLY A 34 -17.49 34.60 -16.03
CA GLY A 34 -17.99 33.61 -15.09
C GLY A 34 -18.45 32.35 -15.82
N GLN A 35 -17.65 31.29 -15.75
CA GLN A 35 -18.16 29.95 -15.98
C GLN A 35 -18.97 29.53 -14.75
N PRO A 36 -20.15 28.96 -14.93
CA PRO A 36 -20.90 28.42 -13.80
C PRO A 36 -20.06 27.32 -13.15
N ARG A 37 -19.69 27.54 -11.89
CA ARG A 37 -19.19 26.46 -11.06
C ARG A 37 -20.28 25.38 -11.01
N HIS A 38 -20.02 24.25 -11.64
CA HIS A 38 -20.76 23.06 -11.31
C HIS A 38 -20.60 22.86 -9.80
N GLN A 39 -21.62 23.23 -9.05
CA GLN A 39 -21.81 22.74 -7.70
C GLN A 39 -22.00 21.23 -7.87
N MET A 40 -20.95 20.47 -7.62
CA MET A 40 -21.12 19.06 -7.28
C MET A 40 -21.96 19.08 -6.00
N GLN A 41 -23.28 18.88 -6.16
CA GLN A 41 -24.12 18.49 -5.05
C GLN A 41 -23.53 17.18 -4.55
N SER A 42 -22.87 17.22 -3.39
CA SER A 42 -22.60 16.05 -2.60
C SER A 42 -24.00 15.51 -2.20
N GLU A 43 -24.45 14.50 -2.91
CA GLU A 43 -25.54 13.68 -2.37
C GLU A 43 -25.09 13.23 -0.99
N GLY A 44 -25.87 13.55 0.03
CA GLY A 44 -25.53 13.35 1.43
C GLY A 44 -25.54 11.87 1.80
N GLY A 45 -24.53 11.15 1.37
CA GLY A 45 -24.14 9.89 1.96
C GLY A 45 -23.64 10.14 3.37
N ALA A 46 -23.95 9.28 4.32
CA ALA A 46 -23.36 9.33 5.64
C ALA A 46 -21.84 9.41 5.50
N ALA A 47 -21.18 10.27 6.29
CA ALA A 47 -19.72 10.40 6.23
C ALA A 47 -19.10 9.04 6.57
N ALA A 48 -18.17 8.58 5.71
CA ALA A 48 -17.44 7.34 5.94
C ALA A 48 -16.75 7.38 7.31
N LYS A 49 -16.89 6.30 8.09
CA LYS A 49 -16.38 6.23 9.48
C LYS A 49 -14.92 5.84 9.55
N GLY A 50 -14.43 5.12 8.54
CA GLY A 50 -13.11 4.53 8.53
C GLY A 50 -12.97 3.35 9.51
N PHE A 51 -11.75 2.82 9.63
CA PHE A 51 -11.44 1.68 10.48
C PHE A 51 -10.25 2.01 11.38
N VAL A 52 -10.40 1.79 12.69
CA VAL A 52 -9.34 1.97 13.69
C VAL A 52 -9.34 0.76 14.63
N ALA A 53 -8.24 0.04 14.69
CA ALA A 53 -8.09 -1.13 15.54
C ALA A 53 -6.61 -1.34 15.91
N ASP A 54 -6.39 -2.13 16.95
CA ASP A 54 -5.09 -2.73 17.25
C ASP A 54 -4.86 -3.88 16.27
N ILE A 55 -4.12 -3.60 15.20
CA ILE A 55 -3.96 -4.54 14.08
C ILE A 55 -3.06 -5.73 14.45
N GLU A 56 -2.07 -5.53 15.32
CA GLU A 56 -1.22 -6.59 15.84
C GLU A 56 -2.06 -7.62 16.59
N ASN A 57 -2.83 -7.18 17.60
CA ASN A 57 -3.73 -8.07 18.35
C ASN A 57 -4.76 -8.78 17.46
N LEU A 58 -5.31 -8.10 16.45
CA LEU A 58 -6.25 -8.74 15.52
C LEU A 58 -5.57 -9.79 14.63
N THR A 59 -4.32 -9.56 14.23
CA THR A 59 -3.54 -10.48 13.43
C THR A 59 -3.16 -11.72 14.25
N ASP A 60 -2.71 -11.53 15.48
CA ASP A 60 -2.34 -12.61 16.41
C ASP A 60 -3.53 -13.48 16.77
N ALA A 61 -4.69 -12.88 16.96
CA ALA A 61 -5.92 -13.60 17.26
C ALA A 61 -6.54 -14.30 16.03
N ASN A 62 -6.08 -14.01 14.83
CA ASN A 62 -6.62 -14.62 13.62
C ASN A 62 -6.17 -16.07 13.49
N SER A 63 -7.11 -16.98 13.23
CA SER A 63 -6.87 -18.39 12.92
C SER A 63 -7.34 -18.78 11.52
N ASN A 64 -7.94 -17.85 10.79
CA ASN A 64 -8.44 -18.09 9.43
C ASN A 64 -7.31 -17.97 8.42
N PHE A 65 -7.37 -18.78 7.38
CA PHE A 65 -6.46 -18.65 6.24
C PHE A 65 -6.55 -17.25 5.62
N ARG A 66 -7.78 -16.72 5.46
CA ARG A 66 -8.04 -15.36 4.96
C ARG A 66 -9.25 -14.76 5.67
N ARG A 67 -9.14 -13.51 6.09
CA ARG A 67 -10.25 -12.73 6.64
C ARG A 67 -10.14 -11.28 6.21
N VAL A 68 -11.09 -10.81 5.41
CA VAL A 68 -11.22 -9.40 5.07
C VAL A 68 -11.73 -8.64 6.29
N LEU A 69 -11.00 -7.59 6.68
CA LEU A 69 -11.36 -6.73 7.82
C LEU A 69 -12.01 -5.42 7.41
N TYR A 70 -11.53 -4.84 6.32
CA TYR A 70 -12.01 -3.56 5.82
C TYR A 70 -11.77 -3.44 4.33
N THR A 71 -12.78 -2.99 3.62
CA THR A 71 -12.74 -2.73 2.19
C THR A 71 -13.10 -1.28 1.93
N GLY A 72 -12.12 -0.48 1.55
CA GLY A 72 -12.32 0.87 1.04
C GLY A 72 -12.36 0.88 -0.49
N LYS A 73 -12.56 2.06 -1.08
CA LYS A 73 -12.57 2.22 -2.55
C LYS A 73 -11.27 1.78 -3.23
N ASN A 74 -10.13 2.08 -2.60
CA ASN A 74 -8.81 1.91 -3.21
C ASN A 74 -7.86 1.07 -2.36
N LEU A 75 -8.30 0.60 -1.22
CA LEU A 75 -7.49 -0.15 -0.28
C LEU A 75 -8.32 -1.21 0.43
N GLN A 76 -7.77 -2.40 0.62
CA GLN A 76 -8.41 -3.46 1.38
C GLN A 76 -7.43 -4.04 2.39
N LEU A 77 -7.88 -4.21 3.64
CA LEU A 77 -7.12 -4.81 4.73
C LEU A 77 -7.61 -6.24 4.98
N VAL A 78 -6.67 -7.19 4.93
CA VAL A 78 -6.94 -8.62 5.06
C VAL A 78 -5.98 -9.25 6.05
N LEU A 79 -6.48 -10.09 6.96
CA LEU A 79 -5.66 -10.93 7.82
C LEU A 79 -5.47 -12.31 7.20
N MET A 80 -4.29 -12.88 7.40
CA MET A 80 -3.98 -14.25 6.98
C MET A 80 -3.19 -15.01 8.04
N THR A 81 -3.46 -16.30 8.14
CA THR A 81 -2.68 -17.22 8.97
C THR A 81 -2.34 -18.46 8.15
N LEU A 82 -1.06 -18.70 7.95
CA LEU A 82 -0.55 -19.88 7.25
C LEU A 82 0.00 -20.87 8.28
N LYS A 83 -0.47 -22.11 8.24
CA LYS A 83 0.06 -23.20 9.08
C LYS A 83 1.48 -23.56 8.64
N PRO A 84 2.29 -24.24 9.48
CA PRO A 84 3.58 -24.76 9.06
C PRO A 84 3.50 -25.53 7.73
N GLY A 85 4.33 -25.16 6.76
CA GLY A 85 4.33 -25.71 5.40
C GLY A 85 3.22 -25.23 4.47
N GLU A 86 2.29 -24.39 4.94
CA GLU A 86 1.23 -23.81 4.10
C GLU A 86 1.75 -22.57 3.36
N GLU A 87 1.13 -22.27 2.24
CA GLU A 87 1.45 -21.13 1.39
C GLU A 87 0.18 -20.44 0.88
N ILE A 88 0.29 -19.17 0.48
CA ILE A 88 -0.85 -18.49 -0.17
C ILE A 88 -1.16 -19.12 -1.54
N GLY A 89 -0.16 -19.65 -2.21
CA GLY A 89 -0.16 -20.10 -3.59
C GLY A 89 0.49 -19.07 -4.51
N GLU A 90 0.84 -19.50 -5.72
CA GLU A 90 1.42 -18.57 -6.70
C GLU A 90 0.33 -17.67 -7.30
N GLU A 91 0.43 -16.37 -7.07
CA GLU A 91 -0.55 -15.37 -7.47
C GLU A 91 0.07 -14.28 -8.36
N VAL A 92 -0.76 -13.65 -9.19
CA VAL A 92 -0.46 -12.44 -9.96
C VAL A 92 -1.67 -11.53 -9.91
N HIS A 93 -1.52 -10.36 -9.31
CA HIS A 93 -2.54 -9.32 -9.33
C HIS A 93 -2.15 -8.29 -10.39
N ALA A 94 -2.81 -8.32 -11.56
CA ALA A 94 -2.42 -7.50 -12.71
C ALA A 94 -2.44 -5.99 -12.42
N ASP A 95 -3.42 -5.55 -11.62
CA ASP A 95 -3.74 -4.14 -11.41
C ASP A 95 -3.62 -3.70 -9.92
N SER A 96 -3.17 -4.60 -9.02
CA SER A 96 -3.04 -4.29 -7.60
C SER A 96 -1.62 -4.42 -7.11
N ASP A 97 -1.14 -3.37 -6.46
CA ASP A 97 -0.01 -3.48 -5.56
C ASP A 97 -0.45 -4.20 -4.27
N GLN A 98 0.45 -4.98 -3.70
CA GLN A 98 0.19 -5.69 -2.45
C GLN A 98 1.31 -5.44 -1.45
N PHE A 99 0.92 -5.15 -0.21
CA PHE A 99 1.81 -5.02 0.92
C PHE A 99 1.52 -6.14 1.92
N PHE A 100 2.56 -6.77 2.44
CA PHE A 100 2.46 -7.70 3.56
C PHE A 100 3.26 -7.18 4.76
N ARG A 101 2.72 -7.33 5.93
CA ARG A 101 3.40 -7.18 7.20
C ARG A 101 3.30 -8.46 7.98
N LEU A 102 4.42 -8.98 8.43
CA LEU A 102 4.50 -10.17 9.25
C LEU A 102 4.51 -9.78 10.73
N GLU A 103 3.59 -10.33 11.49
CA GLU A 103 3.45 -10.07 12.94
C GLU A 103 3.91 -11.28 13.77
N GLU A 104 3.95 -12.49 13.21
CA GLU A 104 4.45 -13.68 13.89
C GLU A 104 4.99 -14.70 12.89
N GLY A 105 6.03 -15.43 13.29
CA GLY A 105 6.54 -16.59 12.56
C GLY A 105 7.67 -16.27 11.58
N ASN A 106 8.01 -17.25 10.76
CA ASN A 106 9.07 -17.20 9.78
C ASN A 106 8.62 -17.82 8.47
N GLY A 107 9.04 -17.25 7.36
CA GLY A 107 8.65 -17.72 6.05
C GLY A 107 9.64 -17.40 4.94
N GLU A 108 9.19 -17.60 3.74
CA GLU A 108 9.86 -17.23 2.50
C GLU A 108 8.85 -16.54 1.60
N VAL A 109 9.24 -15.40 1.04
CA VAL A 109 8.52 -14.80 -0.08
C VAL A 109 9.28 -15.07 -1.37
N ARG A 110 8.53 -15.40 -2.41
CA ARG A 110 9.05 -15.50 -3.79
C ARG A 110 8.42 -14.41 -4.62
N ILE A 111 9.23 -13.59 -5.29
CA ILE A 111 8.78 -12.56 -6.21
C ILE A 111 9.54 -12.73 -7.53
N ASN A 112 8.80 -12.97 -8.63
CA ASN A 112 9.36 -13.23 -9.97
C ASN A 112 10.46 -14.32 -9.98
N GLY A 113 10.32 -15.31 -9.10
CA GLY A 113 11.25 -16.44 -8.98
C GLY A 113 12.40 -16.23 -7.99
N GLU A 114 12.60 -15.01 -7.48
CA GLU A 114 13.59 -14.74 -6.42
C GLU A 114 12.99 -15.02 -5.04
N ALA A 115 13.69 -15.83 -4.25
CA ALA A 115 13.28 -16.23 -2.91
C ALA A 115 14.02 -15.40 -1.86
N THR A 116 13.27 -14.84 -0.92
CA THR A 116 13.79 -14.08 0.22
C THR A 116 13.19 -14.61 1.52
N LYS A 117 14.03 -14.88 2.53
CA LYS A 117 13.55 -15.24 3.87
C LYS A 117 12.92 -14.04 4.53
N ILE A 118 11.81 -14.26 5.18
CA ILE A 118 11.03 -13.25 5.91
C ILE A 118 10.68 -13.77 7.31
N LYS A 119 10.48 -12.86 8.24
CA LYS A 119 10.17 -13.16 9.64
C LYS A 119 9.31 -12.07 10.24
N ASP A 120 8.88 -12.27 11.46
CA ASP A 120 8.27 -11.26 12.30
C ASP A 120 9.01 -9.90 12.20
N GLY A 121 8.24 -8.83 12.05
CA GLY A 121 8.72 -7.48 11.88
C GLY A 121 9.03 -7.07 10.45
N ASP A 122 9.12 -8.00 9.51
CA ASP A 122 9.42 -7.69 8.11
C ASP A 122 8.18 -7.19 7.34
N ALA A 123 8.44 -6.38 6.33
CA ALA A 123 7.45 -5.92 5.37
C ALA A 123 7.84 -6.33 3.95
N VAL A 124 6.86 -6.70 3.14
CA VAL A 124 7.04 -7.06 1.74
C VAL A 124 6.13 -6.20 0.87
N LEU A 125 6.68 -5.65 -0.20
CA LEU A 125 5.95 -4.92 -1.23
C LEU A 125 6.02 -5.70 -2.54
N VAL A 126 4.88 -6.04 -3.09
CA VAL A 126 4.74 -6.72 -4.36
C VAL A 126 4.05 -5.76 -5.34
N PRO A 127 4.74 -5.29 -6.40
CA PRO A 127 4.12 -4.40 -7.37
C PRO A 127 3.11 -5.16 -8.25
N ALA A 128 2.14 -4.44 -8.76
CA ALA A 128 1.16 -4.95 -9.72
C ALA A 128 1.85 -5.71 -10.87
N GLY A 129 1.27 -6.86 -11.24
CA GLY A 129 1.79 -7.74 -12.29
C GLY A 129 2.93 -8.65 -11.86
N ALA A 130 3.52 -8.50 -10.67
CA ALA A 130 4.58 -9.39 -10.21
C ALA A 130 3.99 -10.73 -9.72
N ARG A 131 4.57 -11.83 -10.22
CA ARG A 131 4.26 -13.19 -9.75
C ARG A 131 4.85 -13.38 -8.37
N HIS A 132 4.07 -13.82 -7.40
CA HIS A 132 4.55 -13.97 -6.03
C HIS A 132 3.87 -15.11 -5.27
N ASN A 133 4.52 -15.52 -4.19
CA ASN A 133 4.01 -16.49 -3.22
C ASN A 133 4.62 -16.20 -1.85
N VAL A 134 3.87 -16.42 -0.78
CA VAL A 134 4.35 -16.40 0.61
C VAL A 134 4.18 -17.79 1.18
N ILE A 135 5.24 -18.35 1.75
CA ILE A 135 5.32 -19.73 2.23
C ILE A 135 5.72 -19.68 3.70
N ASN A 136 4.98 -20.36 4.55
CA ASN A 136 5.42 -20.60 5.93
C ASN A 136 6.47 -21.71 5.95
N THR A 137 7.73 -21.35 6.16
CA THR A 137 8.86 -22.29 6.28
C THR A 137 9.27 -22.55 7.73
N GLY A 138 8.56 -21.95 8.69
CA GLY A 138 8.76 -22.15 10.13
C GLY A 138 8.01 -23.34 10.70
N GLY A 139 8.20 -23.57 11.99
CA GLY A 139 7.49 -24.60 12.77
C GLY A 139 6.20 -24.12 13.45
N GLU A 140 5.99 -22.81 13.48
CA GLU A 140 4.83 -22.15 14.08
C GLU A 140 3.97 -21.47 13.01
N PRO A 141 2.73 -21.07 13.30
CA PRO A 141 1.93 -20.31 12.35
C PRO A 141 2.63 -19.03 11.90
N LEU A 142 2.54 -18.72 10.61
CA LEU A 142 2.93 -17.43 10.05
C LEU A 142 1.70 -16.54 10.02
N ARG A 143 1.68 -15.49 10.85
CA ARG A 143 0.58 -14.53 10.93
C ARG A 143 0.97 -13.22 10.30
N LEU A 144 0.10 -12.72 9.47
CA LEU A 144 0.36 -11.51 8.73
C LEU A 144 -0.95 -10.75 8.42
N TYR A 145 -0.82 -9.47 8.16
CA TYR A 145 -1.86 -8.75 7.43
C TYR A 145 -1.34 -8.28 6.08
N THR A 146 -2.26 -8.12 5.16
CA THR A 146 -1.96 -7.66 3.81
C THR A 146 -2.90 -6.53 3.40
N LEU A 147 -2.36 -5.60 2.62
CA LEU A 147 -3.12 -4.53 1.99
C LEU A 147 -3.09 -4.73 0.48
N TYR A 148 -4.24 -4.69 -0.14
CA TYR A 148 -4.38 -4.65 -1.60
C TYR A 148 -4.79 -3.24 -2.04
N SER A 149 -4.21 -2.75 -3.11
CA SER A 149 -4.57 -1.46 -3.71
C SER A 149 -4.57 -1.58 -5.25
N PRO A 150 -5.77 -1.60 -5.88
CA PRO A 150 -7.13 -1.62 -5.34
C PRO A 150 -7.53 -2.96 -4.66
N PRO A 151 -8.74 -3.05 -4.03
CA PRO A 151 -9.27 -4.27 -3.44
C PRO A 151 -9.30 -5.46 -4.39
N GLN A 152 -9.13 -6.68 -3.83
CA GLN A 152 -9.14 -7.93 -4.59
C GLN A 152 -10.26 -8.88 -4.19
N HIS A 153 -10.69 -8.82 -2.94
CA HIS A 153 -11.66 -9.74 -2.35
C HIS A 153 -13.00 -9.05 -2.10
N ARG A 154 -14.09 -9.82 -2.12
CA ARG A 154 -15.38 -9.32 -1.67
C ARG A 154 -15.32 -8.96 -0.19
N ASP A 155 -16.00 -7.87 0.19
CA ASP A 155 -16.07 -7.45 1.59
C ASP A 155 -16.60 -8.55 2.51
N GLU A 156 -16.19 -8.55 3.77
CA GLU A 156 -16.55 -9.53 4.80
C GLU A 156 -16.18 -11.00 4.49
N THR A 157 -15.39 -11.27 3.45
CA THR A 157 -14.92 -12.63 3.11
C THR A 157 -14.14 -13.24 4.26
N VAL A 158 -14.53 -14.46 4.67
CA VAL A 158 -13.80 -15.30 5.62
C VAL A 158 -13.64 -16.69 5.04
N HIS A 159 -12.39 -17.15 4.94
CA HIS A 159 -12.05 -18.54 4.60
C HIS A 159 -11.22 -19.14 5.73
N THR A 160 -11.76 -20.16 6.36
CA THR A 160 -11.07 -20.82 7.47
C THR A 160 -9.84 -21.61 6.99
N THR A 161 -9.90 -22.11 5.75
CA THR A 161 -8.83 -22.92 5.15
C THR A 161 -8.48 -22.43 3.74
N LYS A 162 -7.25 -22.73 3.30
CA LYS A 162 -6.80 -22.53 1.91
C LYS A 162 -7.76 -23.19 0.91
N ALA A 163 -8.18 -24.42 1.19
CA ALA A 163 -9.07 -25.16 0.32
C ALA A 163 -10.45 -24.49 0.16
N GLU A 164 -10.94 -23.78 1.17
CA GLU A 164 -12.15 -22.94 1.03
C GLU A 164 -11.91 -21.74 0.13
N ALA A 165 -10.80 -21.04 0.31
CA ALA A 165 -10.42 -19.91 -0.53
C ALA A 165 -10.29 -20.29 -2.01
N GLU A 166 -9.62 -21.42 -2.31
CA GLU A 166 -9.45 -21.91 -3.67
C GLU A 166 -10.78 -22.29 -4.35
N ARG A 167 -11.74 -22.83 -3.58
CA ARG A 167 -13.07 -23.20 -4.10
C ARG A 167 -13.99 -22.01 -4.31
N ALA A 168 -13.89 -20.99 -3.45
CA ALA A 168 -14.82 -19.87 -3.44
C ALA A 168 -14.70 -19.01 -4.70
N LYS A 169 -13.48 -18.80 -5.26
CA LYS A 169 -13.21 -17.98 -6.45
C LYS A 169 -13.90 -16.61 -6.39
N GLU A 170 -13.99 -16.04 -5.18
CA GLU A 170 -14.60 -14.73 -4.98
C GLU A 170 -13.65 -13.61 -5.45
N HIS A 171 -14.23 -12.50 -5.86
CA HIS A 171 -13.51 -11.29 -6.27
C HIS A 171 -14.21 -10.06 -5.72
N PHE A 172 -13.50 -8.95 -5.65
CA PHE A 172 -14.10 -7.67 -5.29
C PHE A 172 -15.25 -7.34 -6.25
N ASP A 173 -16.39 -7.02 -5.69
CA ASP A 173 -17.65 -6.77 -6.42
C ASP A 173 -18.04 -5.28 -6.48
N GLY A 174 -17.17 -4.40 -5.97
CA GLY A 174 -17.39 -2.96 -5.91
C GLY A 174 -18.00 -2.46 -4.60
N ASN A 175 -18.47 -3.36 -3.71
CA ASN A 175 -19.04 -2.98 -2.43
C ASN A 175 -17.93 -2.76 -1.40
N THR A 176 -18.06 -1.70 -0.60
CA THR A 176 -17.13 -1.35 0.47
C THR A 176 -17.75 -1.59 1.85
N THR A 177 -16.92 -1.64 2.89
CA THR A 177 -17.39 -1.75 4.28
C THR A 177 -18.30 -0.57 4.68
N GLU A 178 -18.12 0.60 4.04
CA GLU A 178 -18.91 1.80 4.32
C GLU A 178 -20.27 1.83 3.59
N ASP A 179 -20.50 0.91 2.66
CA ASP A 179 -21.77 0.80 1.91
C ASP A 179 -22.84 -0.01 2.65
N GLN A 180 -22.53 -0.53 3.87
CA GLN A 180 -23.39 -1.41 4.67
C GLN A 180 -24.12 -0.71 5.80
#